data_6206737c8d9cad9471479e4c046be619
#
_entry.id   6206737c8d9cad9471479e4c046be619
#
_cell.length_a   1.000
_cell.length_b   1.000
_cell.length_c   1.000
_cell.angle_alpha   90.00
_cell.angle_beta   90.00
_cell.angle_gamma   90.00
#
_symmetry.space_group_name_H-M   'P 1'
#
loop_
_entity.id
_entity.type
_entity.pdbx_description
1 polymer ?
#
loop_
_entity_poly.entity_id
_entity_poly.type
_entity_poly.pdbx_seq_one_letter_code
_entity_poly.pdbx_strand_id
1 'polypeptide(L)'
;MNQTEYFVVLDDAHSHTSRYYQDFSHVDAIKAADLHQVDALLKQGWAQGLHVVLWQSYDFGVELVFGGAATALYLLWFKRCEVLTDTDAALPWQHAAPVPTGIAALHSEVGEAEYLAHIAAIHAAITRGDVYQINYTTAWTGEAYGEPTRLYA
;
A
#
# COMPACT_ATOMS: atom_id res chain seq x y z
N MET A 1 -17.07 -15.92 18.15
CA MET A 1 -16.63 -15.53 16.80
C MET A 1 -15.60 -14.43 17.00
N ASN A 2 -14.31 -14.71 16.73
CA ASN A 2 -13.30 -13.66 16.75
C ASN A 2 -13.64 -12.69 15.62
N GLN A 3 -14.06 -11.47 15.96
CA GLN A 3 -14.09 -10.40 14.98
C GLN A 3 -12.63 -10.18 14.56
N THR A 4 -12.35 -10.36 13.28
CA THR A 4 -11.07 -9.96 12.70
C THR A 4 -10.96 -8.47 12.93
N GLU A 5 -10.08 -8.06 13.80
CA GLU A 5 -9.87 -6.64 14.11
C GLU A 5 -9.08 -6.03 12.96
N TYR A 6 -9.77 -5.22 12.16
CA TYR A 6 -9.12 -4.47 11.09
C TYR A 6 -8.38 -3.27 11.69
N PHE A 7 -7.15 -3.11 11.31
CA PHE A 7 -6.32 -1.96 11.68
C PHE A 7 -5.42 -1.53 10.52
N VAL A 8 -4.88 -0.33 10.60
CA VAL A 8 -3.86 0.17 9.68
C VAL A 8 -2.73 0.82 10.47
N VAL A 9 -1.50 0.56 10.06
CA VAL A 9 -0.31 1.25 10.56
C VAL A 9 0.36 1.95 9.39
N LEU A 10 0.68 3.22 9.58
CA LEU A 10 1.43 4.01 8.63
C LEU A 10 2.67 4.56 9.33
N ASP A 11 3.84 4.06 8.94
CA ASP A 11 5.11 4.52 9.48
C ASP A 11 5.67 5.69 8.68
N ASP A 12 6.15 6.68 9.40
CA ASP A 12 6.94 7.77 8.85
C ASP A 12 8.39 7.65 9.37
N ALA A 13 9.25 7.08 8.56
CA ALA A 13 10.66 6.90 8.89
C ALA A 13 11.41 8.23 9.07
N HIS A 14 10.91 9.35 8.54
CA HIS A 14 11.54 10.64 8.68
C HIS A 14 11.28 11.27 10.06
N SER A 15 10.05 11.18 10.53
CA SER A 15 9.65 11.72 11.84
C SER A 15 9.79 10.69 12.98
N HIS A 16 10.16 9.45 12.68
CA HIS A 16 10.22 8.34 13.64
C HIS A 16 8.90 8.17 14.40
N THR A 17 7.80 8.26 13.67
CA THR A 17 6.47 8.09 14.23
C THR A 17 5.64 7.12 13.41
N SER A 18 4.73 6.41 14.06
CA SER A 18 3.75 5.54 13.43
C SER A 18 2.35 6.01 13.76
N ARG A 19 1.47 6.03 12.78
CA ARG A 19 0.04 6.25 13.01
C ARG A 19 -0.67 4.91 13.03
N TYR A 20 -1.29 4.60 14.16
CA TYR A 20 -2.02 3.36 14.37
C TYR A 20 -3.52 3.62 14.39
N TYR A 21 -4.22 3.19 13.35
CA TYR A 21 -5.66 3.32 13.17
C TYR A 21 -6.34 2.05 13.67
N GLN A 22 -7.30 2.22 14.59
CA GLN A 22 -7.96 1.15 15.32
C GLN A 22 -9.48 1.37 15.35
N ASP A 23 -10.21 0.36 15.83
CA ASP A 23 -11.65 0.39 15.94
C ASP A 23 -12.31 0.71 14.59
N PHE A 24 -12.08 -0.19 13.61
CA PHE A 24 -12.64 -0.07 12.27
C PHE A 24 -14.15 0.17 12.32
N SER A 25 -14.63 1.16 11.59
CA SER A 25 -16.03 1.54 11.50
C SER A 25 -16.69 0.95 10.26
N HIS A 26 -16.23 1.39 9.11
CA HIS A 26 -16.78 0.99 7.80
C HIS A 26 -15.80 1.34 6.68
N VAL A 27 -16.15 0.95 5.46
CA VAL A 27 -15.44 1.32 4.23
C VAL A 27 -16.43 1.88 3.21
N ASP A 28 -16.04 2.97 2.57
CA ASP A 28 -16.69 3.44 1.34
C ASP A 28 -15.85 3.03 0.14
N ALA A 29 -16.49 2.39 -0.84
CA ALA A 29 -15.88 2.02 -2.11
C ALA A 29 -16.40 2.96 -3.21
N ILE A 30 -15.53 3.80 -3.74
CA ILE A 30 -15.86 4.88 -4.66
C ILE A 30 -15.33 4.53 -6.04
N LYS A 31 -16.22 4.41 -7.01
CA LYS A 31 -15.85 4.19 -8.41
C LYS A 31 -15.33 5.47 -9.05
N ALA A 32 -14.60 5.35 -10.14
CA ALA A 32 -14.06 6.49 -10.89
C ALA A 32 -15.16 7.53 -11.26
N ALA A 33 -16.35 7.08 -11.65
CA ALA A 33 -17.48 7.94 -11.98
C ALA A 33 -18.02 8.75 -10.79
N ASP A 34 -17.78 8.26 -9.57
CA ASP A 34 -18.31 8.83 -8.32
C ASP A 34 -17.28 9.63 -7.51
N LEU A 35 -16.10 9.91 -8.08
CA LEU A 35 -15.03 10.66 -7.40
C LEU A 35 -15.47 12.01 -6.86
N HIS A 36 -16.46 12.64 -7.49
CA HIS A 36 -17.04 13.92 -7.04
C HIS A 36 -17.69 13.84 -5.64
N GLN A 37 -17.96 12.62 -5.13
CA GLN A 37 -18.54 12.40 -3.80
C GLN A 37 -17.51 12.37 -2.69
N VAL A 38 -16.20 12.23 -3.00
CA VAL A 38 -15.13 12.04 -2.00
C VAL A 38 -15.13 13.17 -0.97
N ASP A 39 -15.18 14.43 -1.41
CA ASP A 39 -15.16 15.58 -0.50
C ASP A 39 -16.33 15.59 0.48
N ALA A 40 -17.51 15.19 0.02
CA ALA A 40 -18.69 15.11 0.87
C ALA A 40 -18.56 13.99 1.92
N LEU A 41 -18.08 12.81 1.51
CA LEU A 41 -17.84 11.69 2.39
C LEU A 41 -16.76 12.02 3.44
N LEU A 42 -15.66 12.66 3.05
CA LEU A 42 -14.62 13.10 3.97
C LEU A 42 -15.17 14.07 5.02
N LYS A 43 -15.90 15.08 4.60
CA LYS A 43 -16.54 16.06 5.53
C LYS A 43 -17.51 15.37 6.49
N GLN A 44 -18.30 14.42 5.99
CA GLN A 44 -19.23 13.67 6.82
C GLN A 44 -18.53 12.79 7.86
N GLY A 45 -17.49 12.05 7.47
CA GLY A 45 -16.73 11.20 8.38
C GLY A 45 -16.02 12.03 9.47
N TRP A 46 -15.36 13.13 9.09
CA TRP A 46 -14.71 14.02 10.04
C TRP A 46 -15.71 14.69 11.01
N ALA A 47 -16.90 15.06 10.53
CA ALA A 47 -17.94 15.59 11.42
C ALA A 47 -18.43 14.56 12.46
N GLN A 48 -18.26 13.27 12.20
CA GLN A 48 -18.51 12.18 13.14
C GLN A 48 -17.31 11.85 14.04
N GLY A 49 -16.19 12.57 13.90
CA GLY A 49 -14.96 12.31 14.64
C GLY A 49 -14.20 11.08 14.16
N LEU A 50 -14.46 10.62 12.92
CA LEU A 50 -13.77 9.47 12.37
C LEU A 50 -12.44 9.87 11.72
N HIS A 51 -11.50 8.94 11.74
CA HIS A 51 -10.22 9.01 11.04
C HIS A 51 -10.30 8.17 9.77
N VAL A 52 -9.64 8.61 8.70
CA VAL A 52 -9.71 7.94 7.40
C VAL A 52 -8.33 7.55 6.90
N VAL A 53 -8.24 6.34 6.34
CA VAL A 53 -7.12 5.91 5.50
C VAL A 53 -7.66 5.69 4.10
N LEU A 54 -7.01 6.34 3.13
CA LEU A 54 -7.33 6.18 1.72
C LEU A 54 -6.44 5.08 1.14
N TRP A 55 -7.08 4.09 0.52
CA TRP A 55 -6.38 3.04 -0.21
C TRP A 55 -6.82 3.02 -1.68
N GLN A 56 -5.84 3.08 -2.56
CA GLN A 56 -6.05 3.11 -4.01
C GLN A 56 -5.14 2.09 -4.69
N SER A 57 -5.72 1.24 -5.53
CA SER A 57 -4.92 0.35 -6.39
C SER A 57 -4.33 1.11 -7.57
N TYR A 58 -3.26 0.57 -8.15
CA TYR A 58 -2.70 1.08 -9.40
C TYR A 58 -3.73 1.06 -10.54
N ASP A 59 -4.52 -0.02 -10.63
CA ASP A 59 -5.53 -0.19 -11.67
C ASP A 59 -6.63 0.87 -11.63
N PHE A 60 -6.95 1.41 -10.44
CA PHE A 60 -7.86 2.53 -10.33
C PHE A 60 -7.32 3.78 -11.05
N GLY A 61 -6.01 4.04 -10.93
CA GLY A 61 -5.36 5.13 -11.66
C GLY A 61 -5.40 4.90 -13.18
N VAL A 62 -5.18 3.67 -13.64
CA VAL A 62 -5.31 3.29 -15.05
C VAL A 62 -6.74 3.52 -15.56
N GLU A 63 -7.75 3.12 -14.78
CA GLU A 63 -9.17 3.32 -15.11
C GLU A 63 -9.52 4.81 -15.28
N LEU A 64 -8.99 5.67 -14.40
CA LEU A 64 -9.21 7.11 -14.49
C LEU A 64 -8.69 7.74 -15.79
N VAL A 65 -7.58 7.24 -16.31
CA VAL A 65 -6.91 7.84 -17.48
C VAL A 65 -7.38 7.20 -18.79
N PHE A 66 -7.55 5.88 -18.81
CA PHE A 66 -7.78 5.11 -20.04
C PHE A 66 -9.17 4.48 -20.11
N GLY A 67 -9.95 4.56 -19.05
CA GLY A 67 -11.18 3.77 -18.89
C GLY A 67 -10.86 2.29 -18.65
N GLY A 68 -11.84 1.49 -18.30
CA GLY A 68 -11.64 0.04 -18.15
C GLY A 68 -12.38 -0.59 -16.98
N ALA A 69 -11.71 -1.49 -16.28
CA ALA A 69 -12.31 -2.37 -15.28
C ALA A 69 -12.81 -1.61 -14.03
N ALA A 70 -13.90 -2.13 -13.46
CA ALA A 70 -14.52 -1.55 -12.26
C ALA A 70 -13.67 -1.79 -11.01
N THR A 71 -12.67 -0.97 -10.80
CA THR A 71 -11.94 -0.88 -9.53
C THR A 71 -12.54 0.22 -8.64
N ALA A 72 -12.05 0.38 -7.43
CA ALA A 72 -12.52 1.41 -6.52
C ALA A 72 -11.37 2.05 -5.75
N LEU A 73 -11.59 3.32 -5.38
CA LEU A 73 -10.91 4.00 -4.31
C LEU A 73 -11.63 3.64 -3.01
N TYR A 74 -10.89 3.28 -1.98
CA TYR A 74 -11.45 2.90 -0.69
C TYR A 74 -11.12 3.94 0.36
N LEU A 75 -12.14 4.41 1.09
CA LEU A 75 -12.00 5.18 2.31
C LEU A 75 -12.28 4.25 3.50
N LEU A 76 -11.22 3.88 4.21
CA LEU A 76 -11.33 3.02 5.40
C LEU A 76 -11.46 3.92 6.62
N TRP A 77 -12.56 3.80 7.35
CA TRP A 77 -12.89 4.65 8.48
C TRP A 77 -12.63 3.97 9.82
N PHE A 78 -11.99 4.70 10.71
CA PHE A 78 -11.60 4.24 12.04
C PHE A 78 -12.07 5.23 13.10
N LYS A 79 -12.46 4.72 14.28
CA LYS A 79 -12.90 5.55 15.42
C LYS A 79 -11.72 6.11 16.19
N ARG A 80 -10.53 5.51 16.07
CA ARG A 80 -9.35 5.87 16.83
C ARG A 80 -8.11 5.89 15.97
N CYS A 81 -7.27 6.92 16.18
CA CYS A 81 -5.93 7.01 15.60
C CYS A 81 -4.97 7.48 16.68
N GLU A 82 -3.94 6.69 16.94
CA GLU A 82 -2.88 7.02 17.88
C GLU A 82 -1.59 7.30 17.12
N VAL A 83 -0.82 8.29 17.58
CA VAL A 83 0.53 8.54 17.09
C VAL A 83 1.49 7.90 18.08
N LEU A 84 2.25 6.93 17.63
CA LEU A 84 3.26 6.21 18.40
C LEU A 84 4.64 6.76 18.01
N THR A 85 5.56 6.81 18.97
CA THR A 85 6.98 7.12 18.75
C THR A 85 7.82 5.85 18.93
N ASP A 86 9.08 5.86 18.51
CA ASP A 86 10.00 4.72 18.68
C ASP A 86 10.16 4.29 20.16
N THR A 87 9.82 5.18 21.11
CA THR A 87 9.87 4.90 22.54
C THR A 87 8.55 4.39 23.11
N ASP A 88 7.47 4.45 22.32
CA ASP A 88 6.17 3.98 22.77
C ASP A 88 6.08 2.45 22.61
N ALA A 89 5.22 1.87 23.43
CA ALA A 89 5.07 0.43 23.52
C ALA A 89 4.90 -0.22 22.12
N ALA A 90 5.61 -1.29 21.94
CA ALA A 90 5.57 -2.11 20.76
C ALA A 90 4.12 -2.39 20.29
N LEU A 91 3.92 -2.32 18.99
CA LEU A 91 2.66 -2.66 18.35
C LEU A 91 2.18 -4.06 18.81
N PRO A 92 0.87 -4.30 18.95
CA PRO A 92 0.35 -5.51 19.61
C PRO A 92 0.93 -6.84 19.14
N TRP A 93 1.27 -6.93 17.84
CA TRP A 93 1.87 -8.14 17.25
C TRP A 93 3.36 -8.33 17.57
N GLN A 94 4.07 -7.32 18.07
CA GLN A 94 5.49 -7.43 18.42
C GLN A 94 5.71 -8.29 19.66
N HIS A 95 4.70 -8.42 20.51
CA HIS A 95 4.74 -9.24 21.72
C HIS A 95 4.28 -10.71 21.52
N ALA A 96 3.72 -11.05 20.37
CA ALA A 96 3.30 -12.42 20.10
C ALA A 96 4.52 -13.35 19.95
N ALA A 97 4.37 -14.62 20.34
CA ALA A 97 5.42 -15.62 20.20
C ALA A 97 5.98 -15.66 18.76
N PRO A 98 7.28 -15.79 18.57
CA PRO A 98 7.88 -15.79 17.24
C PRO A 98 7.36 -16.99 16.44
N VAL A 99 6.69 -16.70 15.33
CA VAL A 99 6.30 -17.67 14.32
C VAL A 99 7.22 -17.46 13.11
N PRO A 100 7.82 -18.52 12.55
CA PRO A 100 8.62 -18.39 11.34
C PRO A 100 7.82 -17.69 10.25
N THR A 101 8.34 -16.58 9.74
CA THR A 101 7.68 -15.75 8.74
C THR A 101 8.71 -15.30 7.73
N GLY A 102 8.35 -15.27 6.47
CA GLY A 102 9.26 -14.86 5.40
C GLY A 102 8.67 -15.00 4.02
N ILE A 103 9.55 -14.85 3.03
CA ILE A 103 9.27 -15.11 1.63
C ILE A 103 10.22 -16.19 1.16
N ALA A 104 9.68 -17.30 0.63
CA ALA A 104 10.43 -18.39 0.02
C ALA A 104 10.37 -18.32 -1.50
N ALA A 105 11.28 -19.05 -2.17
CA ALA A 105 11.32 -19.19 -3.62
C ALA A 105 11.27 -17.84 -4.38
N LEU A 106 11.86 -16.80 -3.83
CA LEU A 106 11.90 -15.48 -4.45
C LEU A 106 12.73 -15.53 -5.74
N HIS A 107 12.12 -15.17 -6.86
CA HIS A 107 12.78 -15.10 -8.16
C HIS A 107 12.28 -13.92 -9.00
N SER A 108 13.14 -13.42 -9.85
CA SER A 108 12.78 -12.41 -10.85
C SER A 108 12.11 -13.07 -12.05
N GLU A 109 11.07 -12.44 -12.59
CA GLU A 109 10.43 -12.89 -13.84
C GLU A 109 11.30 -12.61 -15.07
N VAL A 110 12.28 -11.71 -14.95
CA VAL A 110 13.23 -11.38 -15.99
C VAL A 110 14.61 -11.95 -15.65
N GLY A 111 15.18 -12.75 -16.54
CA GLY A 111 16.52 -13.30 -16.39
C GLY A 111 17.60 -12.23 -16.52
N GLU A 112 18.78 -12.49 -15.93
CA GLU A 112 19.90 -11.54 -15.94
C GLU A 112 20.29 -11.06 -17.34
N ALA A 113 20.41 -11.98 -18.31
CA ALA A 113 20.79 -11.64 -19.69
C ALA A 113 19.75 -10.73 -20.36
N GLU A 114 18.47 -11.00 -20.15
CA GLU A 114 17.36 -10.18 -20.66
C GLU A 114 17.35 -8.80 -19.97
N TYR A 115 17.52 -8.77 -18.66
CA TYR A 115 17.65 -7.52 -17.90
C TYR A 115 18.76 -6.63 -18.46
N LEU A 116 19.96 -7.19 -18.66
CA LEU A 116 21.11 -6.46 -19.20
C LEU A 116 20.85 -5.97 -20.64
N ALA A 117 20.16 -6.74 -21.45
CA ALA A 117 19.78 -6.33 -22.81
C ALA A 117 18.79 -5.14 -22.78
N HIS A 118 17.80 -5.15 -21.88
CA HIS A 118 16.87 -4.03 -21.70
C HIS A 118 17.60 -2.77 -21.22
N ILE A 119 18.51 -2.88 -20.27
CA ILE A 119 19.32 -1.74 -19.78
C ILE A 119 20.19 -1.16 -20.91
N ALA A 120 20.82 -2.02 -21.72
CA ALA A 120 21.61 -1.56 -22.88
C ALA A 120 20.73 -0.80 -23.89
N ALA A 121 19.53 -1.30 -24.18
CA ALA A 121 18.58 -0.64 -25.08
C ALA A 121 18.12 0.73 -24.54
N ILE A 122 17.86 0.84 -23.24
CA ILE A 122 17.50 2.09 -22.58
C ILE A 122 18.65 3.09 -22.67
N HIS A 123 19.89 2.71 -22.36
CA HIS A 123 21.05 3.58 -22.49
C HIS A 123 21.25 4.07 -23.93
N ALA A 124 21.06 3.18 -24.93
CA ALA A 124 21.14 3.58 -26.34
C ALA A 124 20.06 4.61 -26.71
N ALA A 125 18.82 4.44 -26.24
CA ALA A 125 17.74 5.39 -26.48
C ALA A 125 18.02 6.77 -25.83
N ILE A 126 18.53 6.81 -24.62
CA ILE A 126 18.94 8.05 -23.91
C ILE A 126 20.08 8.72 -24.70
N THR A 127 21.09 7.96 -25.13
CA THR A 127 22.25 8.49 -25.87
C THR A 127 21.85 9.10 -27.21
N ARG A 128 20.85 8.52 -27.90
CA ARG A 128 20.31 9.07 -29.14
C ARG A 128 19.41 10.31 -28.92
N GLY A 129 19.00 10.57 -27.68
CA GLY A 129 18.05 11.64 -27.37
C GLY A 129 16.58 11.30 -27.65
N ASP A 130 16.26 10.00 -27.84
CA ASP A 130 14.87 9.54 -28.02
C ASP A 130 14.05 9.75 -26.74
N VAL A 131 14.68 9.59 -25.58
CA VAL A 131 14.15 9.81 -24.25
C VAL A 131 15.23 10.39 -23.35
N TYR A 132 14.85 11.11 -22.29
CA TYR A 132 15.81 11.62 -21.30
C TYR A 132 15.84 10.75 -20.01
N GLN A 133 14.77 10.01 -19.75
CA GLN A 133 14.63 9.12 -18.61
C GLN A 133 13.65 8.00 -18.92
N ILE A 134 13.90 6.81 -18.39
CA ILE A 134 12.97 5.67 -18.41
C ILE A 134 12.94 5.04 -17.02
N ASN A 135 11.75 4.81 -16.48
CA ASN A 135 11.56 3.98 -15.28
C ASN A 135 11.40 2.53 -15.75
N TYR A 136 12.40 1.72 -15.46
CA TYR A 136 12.37 0.29 -15.80
C TYR A 136 12.04 -0.52 -14.54
N THR A 137 11.00 -1.34 -14.62
CA THR A 137 10.53 -2.19 -13.53
C THR A 137 10.50 -3.65 -13.97
N THR A 138 10.78 -4.56 -13.02
CA THR A 138 10.60 -6.00 -13.20
C THR A 138 9.79 -6.55 -12.04
N ALA A 139 9.03 -7.61 -12.28
CA ALA A 139 8.31 -8.31 -11.23
C ALA A 139 9.22 -9.34 -10.53
N TRP A 140 8.99 -9.50 -9.23
CA TRP A 140 9.55 -10.56 -8.42
C TRP A 140 8.41 -11.37 -7.85
N THR A 141 8.50 -12.69 -7.96
CA THR A 141 7.48 -13.63 -7.47
C THR A 141 8.08 -14.47 -6.35
N GLY A 142 7.27 -14.80 -5.34
CA GLY A 142 7.70 -15.62 -4.21
C GLY A 142 6.50 -16.11 -3.42
N GLU A 143 6.74 -17.03 -2.50
CA GLU A 143 5.73 -17.60 -1.61
C GLU A 143 5.86 -17.00 -0.22
N ALA A 144 4.87 -16.20 0.20
CA ALA A 144 4.82 -15.67 1.55
C ALA A 144 4.29 -16.74 2.51
N TYR A 145 4.91 -16.87 3.69
CA TYR A 145 4.49 -17.78 4.75
C TYR A 145 4.54 -17.09 6.12
N GLY A 146 3.73 -17.59 7.07
CA GLY A 146 3.61 -17.02 8.41
C GLY A 146 2.64 -15.84 8.48
N GLU A 147 2.85 -14.98 9.46
CA GLU A 147 1.97 -13.85 9.77
C GLU A 147 2.44 -12.58 9.04
N PRO A 148 1.60 -11.92 8.20
CA PRO A 148 1.98 -10.71 7.47
C PRO A 148 2.52 -9.59 8.37
N THR A 149 1.95 -9.41 9.57
CA THR A 149 2.39 -8.43 10.56
C THR A 149 3.82 -8.67 11.04
N ARG A 150 4.29 -9.92 10.99
CA ARG A 150 5.67 -10.29 11.32
C ARG A 150 6.65 -10.07 10.18
N LEU A 151 6.16 -10.10 8.96
CA LEU A 151 6.97 -9.74 7.80
C LEU A 151 7.26 -8.24 7.78
N TYR A 152 6.35 -7.45 8.34
CA TYR A 152 6.45 -6.01 8.45
C TYR A 152 7.37 -5.54 9.61
N ALA A 153 7.40 -6.27 10.72
CA ALA A 153 8.18 -5.93 11.92
C ALA A 153 9.67 -6.27 11.78
#